data_7dee3f1581d44551b7f3207f29aaa4cc
#
_entry.id   7dee3f1581d44551b7f3207f29aaa4cc
#
_cell.length_a   1.000
_cell.length_b   1.000
_cell.length_c   1.000
_cell.angle_alpha   90.00
_cell.angle_beta   90.00
_cell.angle_gamma   90.00
#
_symmetry.space_group_name_H-M   'P 1'
#
loop_
_entity.id
_entity.type
_entity.pdbx_description
1 polymer ?
#
loop_
_entity_poly.entity_id
_entity_poly.type
_entity_poly.pdbx_seq_one_letter_code
_entity_poly.pdbx_strand_id
1 'polypeptide(L)'
;MKSRLLLLAVLLVIICASCQPKKKTEPEKEAVTGATYTNPLRERGAEPWAVFYKGKYYYTQGSESRIMLWETSDITNLNDSLRKPVWIPTDPSNSHHLWAPEMHRINNKWYIYFAADDGNMDNHQIYVIE
;
A
#
# COMPACT_ATOMS: atom_id res chain seq x y z
N MET A 1 -24.50 -3.55 62.23
CA MET A 1 -23.23 -3.75 61.51
C MET A 1 -23.38 -4.56 60.19
N LYS A 2 -24.28 -5.55 60.13
CA LYS A 2 -24.44 -6.38 58.93
C LYS A 2 -25.04 -5.64 57.70
N SER A 3 -25.90 -4.63 57.90
CA SER A 3 -26.56 -3.88 56.81
C SER A 3 -25.63 -2.93 56.04
N ARG A 4 -24.64 -2.33 56.70
CA ARG A 4 -23.67 -1.41 56.09
C ARG A 4 -22.62 -2.16 55.22
N LEU A 5 -22.32 -3.41 55.56
CA LEU A 5 -21.40 -4.26 54.82
C LEU A 5 -22.01 -4.72 53.48
N LEU A 6 -23.35 -4.97 53.47
CA LEU A 6 -24.06 -5.37 52.27
C LEU A 6 -24.18 -4.24 51.24
N LEU A 7 -24.35 -2.98 51.69
CA LEU A 7 -24.40 -1.80 50.83
C LEU A 7 -23.05 -1.49 50.18
N LEU A 8 -21.93 -1.72 50.86
CA LEU A 8 -20.59 -1.56 50.31
C LEU A 8 -20.24 -2.62 49.27
N ALA A 9 -20.71 -3.86 49.46
CA ALA A 9 -20.50 -4.94 48.51
C ALA A 9 -21.28 -4.72 47.20
N VAL A 10 -22.51 -4.17 47.26
CA VAL A 10 -23.32 -3.85 46.08
C VAL A 10 -22.75 -2.66 45.30
N LEU A 11 -22.18 -1.66 45.99
CA LEU A 11 -21.57 -0.50 45.36
C LEU A 11 -20.28 -0.87 44.61
N LEU A 12 -19.50 -1.85 45.11
CA LEU A 12 -18.26 -2.30 44.46
C LEU A 12 -18.50 -3.07 43.17
N VAL A 13 -19.63 -3.79 43.07
CA VAL A 13 -19.98 -4.57 41.85
C VAL A 13 -20.42 -3.67 40.69
N ILE A 14 -21.00 -2.49 40.98
CA ILE A 14 -21.47 -1.55 39.93
C ILE A 14 -20.31 -0.82 39.25
N ILE A 15 -19.17 -0.63 39.94
CA ILE A 15 -18.01 0.09 39.36
C ILE A 15 -17.20 -0.77 38.35
N CYS A 16 -17.26 -2.11 38.46
CA CYS A 16 -16.54 -3.00 37.55
C CYS A 16 -17.24 -3.24 36.21
N ALA A 17 -18.51 -2.84 36.04
CA ALA A 17 -19.25 -3.07 34.81
C ALA A 17 -19.03 -2.02 33.71
N SER A 18 -18.22 -0.97 33.95
CA SER A 18 -18.08 0.19 33.05
C SER A 18 -16.82 0.20 32.17
N CYS A 19 -15.96 -0.83 32.24
CA CYS A 19 -14.77 -0.94 31.38
C CYS A 19 -14.95 -2.02 30.31
N GLN A 20 -15.93 -1.85 29.44
CA GLN A 20 -15.88 -2.58 28.14
C GLN A 20 -14.95 -1.80 27.21
N PRO A 21 -13.90 -2.43 26.65
CA PRO A 21 -13.11 -1.79 25.63
C PRO A 21 -14.02 -1.49 24.44
N LYS A 22 -14.15 -0.21 24.06
CA LYS A 22 -14.81 0.19 22.83
C LYS A 22 -14.11 -0.56 21.69
N LYS A 23 -14.80 -1.58 21.15
CA LYS A 23 -14.40 -2.23 19.92
C LYS A 23 -14.27 -1.11 18.88
N LYS A 24 -13.05 -0.79 18.44
CA LYS A 24 -12.84 0.06 17.27
C LYS A 24 -13.56 -0.66 16.13
N THR A 25 -14.70 -0.16 15.75
CA THR A 25 -15.35 -0.54 14.50
C THR A 25 -14.42 -0.03 13.41
N GLU A 26 -13.69 -0.94 12.80
CA GLU A 26 -13.02 -0.66 11.53
C GLU A 26 -14.11 -0.19 10.56
N PRO A 27 -13.92 0.93 9.84
CA PRO A 27 -14.94 1.38 8.91
C PRO A 27 -15.22 0.23 7.93
N GLU A 28 -16.43 -0.28 7.98
CA GLU A 28 -16.93 -1.28 7.03
C GLU A 28 -16.73 -0.69 5.64
N LYS A 29 -15.86 -1.33 4.87
CA LYS A 29 -15.57 -0.94 3.50
C LYS A 29 -16.86 -1.14 2.74
N GLU A 30 -17.60 -0.06 2.44
CA GLU A 30 -18.76 -0.13 1.56
C GLU A 30 -18.33 -0.87 0.29
N ALA A 31 -18.89 -2.04 0.09
CA ALA A 31 -18.73 -2.76 -1.16
C ALA A 31 -19.28 -1.87 -2.25
N VAL A 32 -18.41 -1.40 -3.13
CA VAL A 32 -18.81 -0.64 -4.33
C VAL A 32 -19.63 -1.61 -5.20
N THR A 33 -20.94 -1.62 -4.97
CA THR A 33 -21.89 -2.42 -5.75
C THR A 33 -22.00 -1.79 -7.12
N GLY A 34 -21.52 -2.50 -8.15
CA GLY A 34 -21.72 -2.15 -9.55
C GLY A 34 -20.48 -1.78 -10.37
N ALA A 35 -19.28 -1.71 -9.77
CA ALA A 35 -18.06 -1.58 -10.56
C ALA A 35 -17.75 -2.91 -11.27
N THR A 36 -17.77 -2.92 -12.58
CA THR A 36 -17.32 -4.04 -13.41
C THR A 36 -15.94 -3.74 -13.94
N TYR A 37 -15.10 -4.76 -14.05
CA TYR A 37 -13.79 -4.66 -14.71
C TYR A 37 -13.63 -5.82 -15.68
N THR A 38 -12.74 -5.65 -16.66
CA THR A 38 -12.41 -6.68 -17.63
C THR A 38 -10.94 -7.07 -17.47
N ASN A 39 -10.67 -8.36 -17.43
CA ASN A 39 -9.31 -8.90 -17.45
C ASN A 39 -8.86 -9.19 -18.91
N PRO A 40 -7.58 -8.99 -19.20
CA PRO A 40 -6.56 -8.42 -18.34
C PRO A 40 -6.70 -6.89 -18.21
N LEU A 41 -6.36 -6.33 -17.06
CA LEU A 41 -6.32 -4.87 -16.85
C LEU A 41 -5.24 -4.20 -17.72
N ARG A 42 -4.19 -4.96 -18.07
CA ARG A 42 -3.12 -4.56 -18.98
C ARG A 42 -2.66 -5.77 -19.79
N GLU A 43 -2.34 -5.55 -21.06
CA GLU A 43 -1.82 -6.59 -21.93
C GLU A 43 -0.42 -7.09 -21.53
N ARG A 44 0.38 -6.20 -20.92
CA ARG A 44 1.73 -6.49 -20.45
C ARG A 44 1.96 -5.91 -19.08
N GLY A 45 2.56 -6.69 -18.21
CA GLY A 45 2.92 -6.28 -16.85
C GLY A 45 3.32 -7.48 -16.03
N ALA A 46 4.26 -7.24 -15.12
CA ALA A 46 4.70 -8.19 -14.10
C ALA A 46 4.92 -7.44 -12.81
N GLU A 47 4.84 -8.16 -11.68
CA GLU A 47 5.16 -7.62 -10.36
C GLU A 47 4.39 -6.31 -10.04
N PRO A 48 3.06 -6.34 -10.12
CA PRO A 48 2.23 -5.15 -9.94
C PRO A 48 2.26 -4.65 -8.49
N TRP A 49 2.43 -3.35 -8.31
CA TRP A 49 2.29 -2.69 -7.03
C TRP A 49 1.33 -1.51 -7.12
N ALA A 50 0.40 -1.37 -6.19
CA ALA A 50 -0.54 -0.26 -6.18
C ALA A 50 -0.73 0.29 -4.77
N VAL A 51 -0.76 1.63 -4.64
CA VAL A 51 -1.06 2.34 -3.40
C VAL A 51 -2.21 3.31 -3.64
N PHE A 52 -3.20 3.30 -2.74
CA PHE A 52 -4.24 4.31 -2.72
C PHE A 52 -3.89 5.44 -1.75
N TYR A 53 -3.84 6.67 -2.24
CA TYR A 53 -3.53 7.83 -1.42
C TYR A 53 -4.24 9.09 -1.92
N LYS A 54 -4.92 9.80 -1.03
CA LYS A 54 -5.65 11.06 -1.33
C LYS A 54 -6.59 10.96 -2.54
N GLY A 55 -7.36 9.87 -2.62
CA GLY A 55 -8.37 9.68 -3.67
C GLY A 55 -7.84 9.20 -5.02
N LYS A 56 -6.55 8.84 -5.10
CA LYS A 56 -5.92 8.31 -6.30
C LYS A 56 -5.17 7.03 -6.04
N TYR A 57 -5.08 6.20 -7.05
CA TYR A 57 -4.20 5.05 -7.12
C TYR A 57 -2.89 5.44 -7.81
N TYR A 58 -1.81 5.00 -7.23
CA TYR A 58 -0.47 5.07 -7.78
C TYR A 58 -0.04 3.64 -8.07
N TYR A 59 0.20 3.33 -9.33
CA TYR A 59 0.53 1.98 -9.78
C TYR A 59 1.89 1.97 -10.44
N THR A 60 2.66 0.94 -10.17
CA THR A 60 3.94 0.63 -10.81
C THR A 60 4.07 -0.85 -11.10
N GLN A 61 4.98 -1.23 -11.96
CA GLN A 61 5.27 -2.61 -12.34
C GLN A 61 6.72 -2.76 -12.77
N GLY A 62 7.22 -3.99 -12.82
CA GLY A 62 8.55 -4.31 -13.34
C GLY A 62 8.77 -3.77 -14.76
N SER A 63 10.00 -3.40 -15.06
CA SER A 63 10.41 -2.81 -16.32
C SER A 63 11.89 -3.12 -16.59
N GLU A 64 12.32 -2.97 -17.84
CA GLU A 64 13.70 -3.28 -18.22
C GLU A 64 14.66 -2.12 -18.01
N SER A 65 14.19 -0.86 -18.06
CA SER A 65 15.10 0.28 -18.16
C SER A 65 14.69 1.55 -17.43
N ARG A 66 13.53 1.59 -16.78
CA ARG A 66 13.03 2.77 -16.06
C ARG A 66 11.89 2.42 -15.15
N ILE A 67 11.66 3.21 -14.11
CA ILE A 67 10.47 3.05 -13.26
C ILE A 67 9.39 4.00 -13.78
N MET A 68 8.24 3.40 -14.13
CA MET A 68 7.05 4.10 -14.60
C MET A 68 6.01 4.14 -13.49
N LEU A 69 5.32 5.26 -13.35
CA LEU A 69 4.22 5.45 -12.41
C LEU A 69 2.95 5.84 -13.16
N TRP A 70 1.87 5.13 -12.91
CA TRP A 70 0.51 5.51 -13.30
C TRP A 70 -0.16 6.22 -12.13
N GLU A 71 -0.84 7.30 -12.40
CA GLU A 71 -1.70 8.00 -11.45
C GLU A 71 -3.12 8.01 -12.01
N THR A 72 -4.06 7.38 -11.31
CA THR A 72 -5.45 7.25 -11.75
C THR A 72 -6.42 7.34 -10.56
N SER A 73 -7.65 7.78 -10.80
CA SER A 73 -8.75 7.66 -9.84
C SER A 73 -9.47 6.31 -9.92
N ASP A 74 -9.21 5.52 -10.98
CA ASP A 74 -9.82 4.23 -11.23
C ASP A 74 -8.71 3.20 -11.52
N ILE A 75 -8.46 2.27 -10.58
CA ILE A 75 -7.40 1.26 -10.71
C ILE A 75 -7.66 0.29 -11.88
N THR A 76 -8.88 0.20 -12.37
CA THR A 76 -9.22 -0.61 -13.55
C THR A 76 -8.83 0.06 -14.87
N ASN A 77 -8.51 1.36 -14.82
CA ASN A 77 -8.02 2.14 -15.95
C ASN A 77 -6.53 2.44 -15.80
N LEU A 78 -5.69 1.53 -16.33
CA LEU A 78 -4.23 1.65 -16.37
C LEU A 78 -3.73 1.98 -17.79
N ASN A 79 -4.38 2.94 -18.44
CA ASN A 79 -4.00 3.39 -19.78
C ASN A 79 -2.59 3.99 -19.78
N ASP A 80 -1.83 3.75 -20.84
CA ASP A 80 -0.45 4.22 -20.97
C ASP A 80 -0.31 5.75 -21.05
N SER A 81 -1.35 6.48 -21.40
CA SER A 81 -1.38 7.94 -21.33
C SER A 81 -1.32 8.50 -19.91
N LEU A 82 -1.64 7.68 -18.91
CA LEU A 82 -1.61 8.06 -17.49
C LEU A 82 -0.25 7.84 -16.83
N ARG A 83 0.68 7.20 -17.54
CA ARG A 83 2.01 6.89 -16.98
C ARG A 83 3.03 7.97 -17.27
N LYS A 84 3.95 8.13 -16.34
CA LYS A 84 5.15 8.95 -16.49
C LYS A 84 6.38 8.23 -15.92
N PRO A 85 7.58 8.46 -16.46
CA PRO A 85 8.80 7.99 -15.81
C PRO A 85 9.02 8.79 -14.53
N VAL A 86 9.22 8.08 -13.42
CA VAL A 86 9.60 8.68 -12.13
C VAL A 86 11.07 8.49 -11.84
N TRP A 87 11.70 7.53 -12.49
CA TRP A 87 13.14 7.34 -12.43
C TRP A 87 13.67 6.69 -13.73
N ILE A 88 14.78 7.21 -14.20
CA ILE A 88 15.56 6.69 -15.33
C ILE A 88 17.00 6.55 -14.81
N PRO A 89 17.57 5.33 -14.80
CA PRO A 89 18.93 5.13 -14.31
C PRO A 89 19.95 5.88 -15.14
N THR A 90 20.95 6.45 -14.47
CA THR A 90 22.11 7.08 -15.07
C THR A 90 23.40 6.33 -14.75
N ASP A 91 23.34 5.40 -13.80
CA ASP A 91 24.46 4.54 -13.42
C ASP A 91 24.27 3.17 -14.08
N PRO A 92 25.28 2.67 -14.84
CA PRO A 92 25.22 1.35 -15.47
C PRO A 92 24.99 0.21 -14.48
N SER A 93 25.43 0.34 -13.22
CA SER A 93 25.32 -0.73 -12.22
C SER A 93 23.87 -1.09 -11.83
N ASN A 94 22.90 -0.24 -12.17
CA ASN A 94 21.49 -0.42 -11.83
C ASN A 94 20.55 -0.09 -12.99
N SER A 95 21.01 -0.29 -14.23
CA SER A 95 20.32 0.16 -15.43
C SER A 95 19.50 -0.92 -16.14
N HIS A 96 19.55 -2.17 -15.67
CA HIS A 96 18.87 -3.31 -16.27
C HIS A 96 18.02 -4.06 -15.23
N HIS A 97 17.03 -4.82 -15.73
CA HIS A 97 16.18 -5.71 -14.95
C HIS A 97 15.58 -5.02 -13.70
N LEU A 98 14.92 -3.87 -13.93
CA LEU A 98 14.27 -3.11 -12.86
C LEU A 98 12.99 -3.83 -12.41
N TRP A 99 13.11 -4.73 -11.47
CA TRP A 99 12.06 -5.66 -11.07
C TRP A 99 11.44 -5.30 -9.73
N ALA A 100 10.21 -5.76 -9.53
CA ALA A 100 9.44 -5.67 -8.30
C ALA A 100 9.46 -4.26 -7.65
N PRO A 101 9.14 -3.19 -8.38
CA PRO A 101 9.11 -1.85 -7.77
C PRO A 101 7.95 -1.75 -6.77
N GLU A 102 8.27 -1.48 -5.51
CA GLU A 102 7.34 -1.32 -4.41
C GLU A 102 7.36 0.10 -3.88
N MET A 103 6.24 0.80 -3.90
CA MET A 103 6.14 2.17 -3.46
C MET A 103 5.57 2.26 -2.03
N HIS A 104 6.29 2.96 -1.14
CA HIS A 104 5.93 3.13 0.26
C HIS A 104 5.97 4.60 0.66
N ARG A 105 5.09 4.98 1.59
CA ARG A 105 5.09 6.31 2.18
C ARG A 105 5.56 6.24 3.63
N ILE A 106 6.77 6.76 3.88
CA ILE A 106 7.43 6.72 5.20
C ILE A 106 7.80 8.15 5.59
N ASN A 107 7.40 8.58 6.79
CA ASN A 107 7.69 9.92 7.32
C ASN A 107 7.35 11.07 6.35
N ASN A 108 6.19 10.98 5.69
CA ASN A 108 5.68 11.94 4.70
C ASN A 108 6.46 12.02 3.38
N LYS A 109 7.41 11.16 3.13
CA LYS A 109 8.14 11.01 1.88
C LYS A 109 7.74 9.73 1.16
N TRP A 110 7.91 9.69 -0.15
CA TRP A 110 7.70 8.52 -0.97
C TRP A 110 9.01 7.85 -1.30
N TYR A 111 9.02 6.52 -1.21
CA TYR A 111 10.17 5.68 -1.55
C TYR A 111 9.71 4.58 -2.49
N ILE A 112 10.52 4.27 -3.50
CA ILE A 112 10.34 3.09 -4.34
C ILE A 112 11.54 2.20 -4.15
N TYR A 113 11.29 0.99 -3.62
CA TYR A 113 12.27 -0.08 -3.54
C TYR A 113 12.13 -0.94 -4.77
N PHE A 114 13.23 -1.37 -5.35
CA PHE A 114 13.24 -2.21 -6.55
C PHE A 114 14.55 -2.99 -6.63
N ALA A 115 14.55 -4.07 -7.40
CA ALA A 115 15.76 -4.80 -7.72
C ALA A 115 16.29 -4.35 -9.10
N ALA A 116 17.60 -4.32 -9.27
CA ALA A 116 18.25 -4.01 -10.55
C ALA A 116 19.67 -4.55 -10.60
N ASP A 117 20.27 -4.52 -11.80
CA ASP A 117 21.66 -4.92 -12.06
C ASP A 117 22.28 -4.13 -13.23
N ASP A 118 23.49 -4.51 -13.61
CA ASP A 118 24.28 -3.98 -14.72
C ASP A 118 24.10 -4.71 -16.05
N GLY A 119 23.10 -5.61 -16.13
CA GLY A 119 22.90 -6.55 -17.23
C GLY A 119 23.40 -7.96 -16.91
N ASN A 120 24.12 -8.13 -15.80
CA ASN A 120 24.50 -9.43 -15.28
C ASN A 120 23.68 -9.77 -14.02
N MET A 121 22.86 -10.80 -14.11
CA MET A 121 21.97 -11.26 -13.03
C MET A 121 22.71 -11.64 -11.72
N ASP A 122 23.98 -12.01 -11.77
CA ASP A 122 24.79 -12.28 -10.58
C ASP A 122 25.02 -11.01 -9.74
N ASN A 123 24.85 -9.84 -10.34
CA ASN A 123 24.98 -8.53 -9.68
C ASN A 123 23.63 -7.92 -9.26
N HIS A 124 22.54 -8.71 -9.31
CA HIS A 124 21.20 -8.23 -8.97
C HIS A 124 21.10 -7.82 -7.49
N GLN A 125 20.74 -6.57 -7.22
CA GLN A 125 20.72 -5.98 -5.88
C GLN A 125 19.46 -5.15 -5.65
N ILE A 126 19.19 -4.82 -4.39
CA ILE A 126 18.07 -3.97 -3.99
C ILE A 126 18.51 -2.53 -3.90
N TYR A 127 17.74 -1.66 -4.54
CA TYR A 127 17.91 -0.21 -4.56
C TYR A 127 16.68 0.50 -4.00
N VAL A 128 16.84 1.76 -3.64
CA VAL A 128 15.76 2.64 -3.22
C VAL A 128 15.96 4.04 -3.81
N ILE A 129 14.88 4.64 -4.24
CA ILE A 129 14.79 6.05 -4.64
C ILE A 129 13.76 6.77 -3.81
N GLU A 130 13.99 8.09 -3.54
CA GLU A 130 13.04 8.98 -2.85
C GLU A 130 12.34 9.92 -3.84
#